data_b9e7e2d73b6e085ecb4bc3a8cba2e472
#
_entry.id   b9e7e2d73b6e085ecb4bc3a8cba2e472
#
_cell.length_a   1.000
_cell.length_b   1.000
_cell.length_c   1.000
_cell.angle_alpha   90.00
_cell.angle_beta   90.00
_cell.angle_gamma   90.00
#
_symmetry.space_group_name_H-M   'P 1'
#
loop_
_entity.id
_entity.type
_entity.pdbx_description
1 polymer ?
#
loop_
_entity_poly.entity_id
_entity_poly.type
_entity_poly.pdbx_seq_one_letter_code
_entity_poly.pdbx_strand_id
1 'polypeptide(L)'
;MDSGEEKEFQEINCSVYLDRFEKREDGSAEAVLLLDEGGEEYSGELVLPADLIPADSGEGDYLTLKIVRDADKTNAALEEARRLLQESED
;
A
#
# COMPACT_ATOMS: atom_id res chain seq x y z
N MET A 1 -25.02 -15.55 7.02
CA MET A 1 -24.43 -15.25 6.85
C MET A 1 -23.77 -14.78 6.28
N ASP A 2 -23.52 -14.73 5.97
CA ASP A 2 -22.91 -14.36 5.48
C ASP A 2 -22.12 -13.41 5.51
N SER A 3 -22.14 -13.05 5.90
CA SER A 3 -21.31 -11.91 6.06
C SER A 3 -19.85 -12.19 6.06
N GLY A 4 -19.50 -13.35 6.39
CA GLY A 4 -18.13 -13.72 6.32
C GLY A 4 -17.57 -13.60 4.93
N GLU A 5 -18.39 -13.80 3.99
CA GLU A 5 -17.93 -13.70 2.63
C GLU A 5 -17.46 -12.33 2.29
N GLU A 6 -18.11 -11.35 2.81
CA GLU A 6 -17.71 -10.02 2.46
C GLU A 6 -16.35 -9.69 2.96
N LYS A 7 -15.96 -10.27 4.06
CA LYS A 7 -14.65 -9.98 4.58
C LYS A 7 -13.56 -10.47 3.70
N GLU A 8 -13.83 -11.50 2.94
CA GLU A 8 -12.82 -12.00 2.07
C GLU A 8 -12.50 -11.05 0.96
N PHE A 9 -13.39 -10.13 0.72
CA PHE A 9 -13.21 -9.19 -0.37
C PHE A 9 -12.82 -7.84 0.11
N GLN A 10 -12.09 -7.79 1.18
CA GLN A 10 -11.65 -6.54 1.74
C GLN A 10 -10.57 -5.95 0.87
N GLU A 11 -10.99 -5.43 -0.23
CA GLU A 11 -10.08 -4.79 -1.15
C GLU A 11 -10.48 -3.33 -1.20
N ILE A 12 -9.54 -2.47 -0.90
CA ILE A 12 -9.80 -1.04 -0.88
C ILE A 12 -9.15 -0.43 -2.10
N ASN A 13 -9.90 0.33 -2.84
CA ASN A 13 -9.38 1.05 -3.98
C ASN A 13 -9.53 2.53 -3.72
N CYS A 14 -8.44 3.26 -3.87
CA CYS A 14 -8.45 4.69 -3.68
C CYS A 14 -7.88 5.36 -4.89
N SER A 15 -8.37 6.55 -5.17
CA SER A 15 -7.80 7.38 -6.20
C SER A 15 -6.73 8.25 -5.58
N VAL A 16 -5.57 8.30 -6.20
CA VAL A 16 -4.49 9.13 -5.71
C VAL A 16 -3.97 9.98 -6.87
N TYR A 17 -3.48 11.14 -6.51
CA TYR A 17 -2.96 12.10 -7.47
C TYR A 17 -1.45 12.13 -7.33
N LEU A 18 -0.74 11.91 -8.44
CA LEU A 18 0.71 11.92 -8.42
C LEU A 18 1.16 13.37 -8.47
N ASP A 19 1.57 13.88 -7.31
CA ASP A 19 1.89 15.29 -7.17
C ASP A 19 3.27 15.60 -7.69
N ARG A 20 4.26 14.83 -7.27
CA ARG A 20 5.61 15.09 -7.68
C ARG A 20 6.51 13.93 -7.33
N PHE A 21 7.69 13.96 -7.91
CA PHE A 21 8.77 13.06 -7.52
C PHE A 21 9.81 13.89 -6.75
N GLU A 22 10.39 13.27 -5.74
CA GLU A 22 11.44 13.90 -4.97
C GLU A 22 12.64 12.99 -4.93
N LYS A 23 13.81 13.60 -5.09
CA LYS A 23 15.03 12.84 -5.04
C LYS A 23 15.60 12.86 -3.64
N ARG A 24 16.03 11.70 -3.17
CA ARG A 24 16.61 11.61 -1.85
C ARG A 24 18.12 11.80 -1.93
N GLU A 25 18.71 11.94 -0.78
CA GLU A 25 20.15 12.17 -0.73
C GLU A 25 20.95 10.99 -1.22
N ASP A 26 20.41 9.80 -1.08
CA ASP A 26 21.13 8.61 -1.52
C ASP A 26 20.97 8.35 -3.01
N GLY A 27 20.31 9.25 -3.73
CA GLY A 27 20.15 9.09 -5.17
C GLY A 27 18.86 8.42 -5.58
N SER A 28 18.12 7.84 -4.65
CA SER A 28 16.86 7.24 -4.99
C SER A 28 15.79 8.31 -5.14
N ALA A 29 14.66 7.92 -5.71
CA ALA A 29 13.55 8.84 -5.91
C ALA A 29 12.30 8.32 -5.25
N GLU A 30 11.48 9.24 -4.78
CA GLU A 30 10.20 8.93 -4.17
C GLU A 30 9.10 9.66 -4.88
N ALA A 31 7.95 9.04 -4.93
CA ALA A 31 6.76 9.66 -5.50
C ALA A 31 5.87 10.12 -4.37
N VAL A 32 5.40 11.35 -4.45
CA VAL A 32 4.50 11.92 -3.47
C VAL A 32 3.11 11.90 -4.06
N LEU A 33 2.21 11.20 -3.39
CA LEU A 33 0.86 11.02 -3.86
C LEU A 33 -0.10 11.66 -2.87
N LEU A 34 -1.15 12.25 -3.40
CA LEU A 34 -2.17 12.88 -2.57
C LEU A 34 -3.42 12.04 -2.65
N LEU A 35 -3.99 11.75 -1.50
CA LEU A 35 -5.18 10.92 -1.43
C LEU A 35 -6.40 11.74 -1.77
N ASP A 36 -7.14 11.25 -2.74
CA ASP A 36 -8.32 11.94 -3.23
C ASP A 36 -9.54 11.22 -2.73
N GLU A 37 -10.23 11.83 -1.79
CA GLU A 37 -11.41 11.21 -1.22
C GLU A 37 -12.69 11.86 -1.73
N GLY A 38 -12.60 12.54 -2.85
CA GLY A 38 -13.78 13.10 -3.45
C GLY A 38 -14.15 14.48 -3.00
N GLY A 39 -13.36 15.07 -2.13
CA GLY A 39 -13.59 16.43 -1.69
C GLY A 39 -12.78 17.40 -2.50
N GLU A 40 -12.83 18.65 -2.08
CA GLU A 40 -12.06 19.67 -2.75
C GLU A 40 -10.61 19.63 -2.39
N GLU A 41 -10.29 19.07 -1.23
CA GLU A 41 -8.93 18.99 -0.77
C GLU A 41 -8.54 17.54 -0.62
N TYR A 42 -7.26 17.31 -0.77
CA TYR A 42 -6.74 15.96 -0.58
C TYR A 42 -6.61 15.69 0.91
N SER A 43 -6.91 14.46 1.29
CA SER A 43 -7.00 14.11 2.68
C SER A 43 -5.66 13.72 3.28
N GLY A 44 -4.67 13.43 2.48
CA GLY A 44 -3.39 13.03 3.04
C GLY A 44 -2.37 12.81 1.97
N GLU A 45 -1.16 12.53 2.44
CA GLU A 45 -0.02 12.32 1.56
C GLU A 45 0.47 10.91 1.73
N LEU A 46 0.87 10.29 0.62
CA LEU A 46 1.45 8.98 0.64
C LEU A 46 2.75 9.05 -0.13
N VAL A 47 3.83 8.57 0.47
CA VAL A 47 5.13 8.60 -0.17
C VAL A 47 5.55 7.18 -0.47
N LEU A 48 5.83 6.90 -1.72
CA LEU A 48 6.23 5.57 -2.17
C LEU A 48 7.52 5.66 -2.94
N PRO A 49 8.31 4.57 -2.95
CA PRO A 49 9.44 4.54 -3.86
C PRO A 49 8.97 4.74 -5.29
N ALA A 50 9.72 5.50 -6.05
CA ALA A 50 9.33 5.78 -7.42
C ALA A 50 9.22 4.51 -8.25
N ASP A 51 9.95 3.47 -7.87
CA ASP A 51 9.89 2.21 -8.60
C ASP A 51 8.52 1.57 -8.58
N LEU A 52 7.67 1.93 -7.63
CA LEU A 52 6.35 1.37 -7.55
C LEU A 52 5.33 2.09 -8.41
N ILE A 53 5.76 3.13 -9.09
CA ILE A 53 4.87 3.92 -9.94
C ILE A 53 4.97 3.38 -11.36
N PRO A 54 3.84 3.20 -12.04
CA PRO A 54 3.91 2.70 -13.42
C PRO A 54 4.79 3.60 -14.28
N ALA A 55 5.54 2.97 -15.15
CA ALA A 55 6.57 3.68 -15.90
C ALA A 55 6.01 4.76 -16.81
N ASP A 56 4.77 4.60 -17.24
CA ASP A 56 4.17 5.56 -18.14
C ASP A 56 3.43 6.67 -17.42
N SER A 57 3.60 6.76 -16.10
CA SER A 57 2.92 7.78 -15.32
C SER A 57 3.84 8.96 -15.05
N GLY A 58 3.26 10.12 -14.91
CA GLY A 58 4.02 11.33 -14.62
C GLY A 58 3.26 12.24 -13.70
N GLU A 59 3.92 13.32 -13.31
CA GLU A 59 3.29 14.29 -12.43
C GLU A 59 2.00 14.77 -13.02
N GLY A 60 0.98 14.84 -12.19
CA GLY A 60 -0.33 15.28 -12.63
C GLY A 60 -1.26 14.15 -13.00
N ASP A 61 -0.78 12.93 -13.02
CA ASP A 61 -1.62 11.79 -13.35
C ASP A 61 -2.37 11.31 -12.13
N TYR A 62 -3.53 10.72 -12.38
CA TYR A 62 -4.27 10.04 -11.32
C TYR A 62 -4.00 8.56 -11.41
N LEU A 63 -3.83 7.94 -10.26
CA LEU A 63 -3.55 6.52 -10.17
C LEU A 63 -4.56 5.88 -9.24
N THR A 64 -4.70 4.58 -9.36
CA THR A 64 -5.54 3.83 -8.45
C THR A 64 -4.64 3.06 -7.50
N LEU A 65 -4.87 3.25 -6.22
CA LEU A 65 -4.14 2.52 -5.19
C LEU A 65 -5.05 1.42 -4.68
N LYS A 66 -4.56 0.20 -4.78
CA LYS A 66 -5.33 -0.95 -4.35
C LYS A 66 -4.66 -1.55 -3.13
N ILE A 67 -5.42 -1.75 -2.08
CA ILE A 67 -4.92 -2.34 -0.85
C ILE A 67 -5.75 -3.55 -0.54
N VAL A 68 -5.09 -4.69 -0.41
CA VAL A 68 -5.77 -5.93 -0.11
C VAL A 68 -4.92 -6.71 0.87
N ARG A 69 -5.59 -7.40 1.77
CA ARG A 69 -4.88 -8.20 2.76
C ARG A 69 -4.30 -9.43 2.09
N ASP A 70 -3.04 -9.66 2.33
CA ASP A 70 -2.38 -10.86 1.79
C ASP A 70 -2.49 -11.95 2.84
N ALA A 71 -3.53 -12.75 2.72
CA ALA A 71 -3.82 -13.75 3.74
C ALA A 71 -2.74 -14.82 3.78
N ASP A 72 -2.24 -15.22 2.62
CA ASP A 72 -1.23 -16.26 2.60
C ASP A 72 0.04 -15.84 3.28
N LYS A 73 0.49 -14.64 2.97
CA LYS A 73 1.70 -14.13 3.58
C LYS A 73 1.52 -13.89 5.06
N THR A 74 0.36 -13.38 5.45
CA THR A 74 0.08 -13.14 6.85
C THR A 74 0.11 -14.44 7.63
N ASN A 75 -0.53 -15.47 7.10
CA ASN A 75 -0.57 -16.75 7.78
C ASN A 75 0.81 -17.38 7.86
N ALA A 76 1.58 -17.25 6.81
CA ALA A 76 2.94 -17.79 6.84
C ALA A 76 3.79 -17.11 7.90
N ALA A 77 3.65 -15.80 8.02
CA ALA A 77 4.41 -15.06 9.02
C ALA A 77 4.00 -15.45 10.43
N LEU A 78 2.69 -15.65 10.62
CA LEU A 78 2.22 -16.06 11.94
C LEU A 78 2.73 -17.45 12.31
N GLU A 79 2.75 -18.34 11.35
CA GLU A 79 3.25 -19.68 11.62
C GLU A 79 4.73 -19.66 11.93
N GLU A 80 5.46 -18.84 11.24
CA GLU A 80 6.88 -18.75 11.50
C GLU A 80 7.15 -18.18 12.87
N ALA A 81 6.41 -17.14 13.25
CA ALA A 81 6.58 -16.56 14.57
C ALA A 81 6.25 -17.57 15.65
N ARG A 82 5.20 -18.37 15.42
CA ARG A 82 4.83 -19.39 16.40
C ARG A 82 5.90 -20.44 16.53
N ARG A 83 6.48 -20.82 15.40
CA ARG A 83 7.56 -21.83 15.44
C ARG A 83 8.77 -21.30 16.19
N LEU A 84 9.12 -20.04 15.97
CA LEU A 84 10.26 -19.47 16.67
C LEU A 84 10.02 -19.41 18.17
N LEU A 85 8.80 -19.10 18.57
CA LEU A 85 8.48 -19.09 19.99
C LEU A 85 8.65 -20.45 20.60
N GLN A 86 8.20 -21.49 19.89
CA GLN A 86 8.35 -22.82 20.42
C GLN A 86 9.80 -23.21 20.56
N GLU A 87 10.61 -22.81 19.60
CA GLU A 87 12.01 -23.15 19.68
C GLU A 87 12.70 -22.45 20.83
N SER A 88 12.31 -21.23 21.10
CA SER A 88 12.98 -20.51 22.15
C SER A 88 12.56 -20.99 23.53
N GLU A 89 11.43 -21.66 23.63
CA GLU A 89 11.05 -22.19 24.93
C GLU A 89 11.86 -23.41 25.33
N ASP A 90 12.42 -24.06 24.36
CA ASP A 90 13.25 -25.22 24.67
C ASP A 90 14.65 -24.77 25.02
#